data_0d0381c6e5934a5d59fcf78a18811433
#
_entry.id   0d0381c6e5934a5d59fcf78a18811433
#
_cell.length_a   1.000
_cell.length_b   1.000
_cell.length_c   1.000
_cell.angle_alpha   90.00
_cell.angle_beta   90.00
_cell.angle_gamma   90.00
#
_symmetry.space_group_name_H-M   'P 1'
#
loop_
_entity.id
_entity.type
_entity.pdbx_description
1 polymer ?
#
loop_
_entity_poly.entity_id
_entity_poly.type
_entity_poly.pdbx_seq_one_letter_code
_entity_poly.pdbx_strand_id
1 'polypeptide(L)'
;MNMNTMPLEAETRILIDRNLEHLGWKLSGKDQNVFYEQPKSEDEKKKLGGKRPDYVLYSKESDRPLIVIEAKKKGSRIDAALEQGIHYARAINAPLVFATDGVFCKAFHTDANRPPLLNGEEVDEFIREALALRYLTSYEVNTVSPKVQYDRKELIRIFDEANNMLRGEGLRAGIERFG
;
A
#
# COMPACT_ATOMS: atom_id res chain seq x y z
N MET A 1 -14.13 33.68 -5.55
CA MET A 1 -13.82 32.23 -5.63
C MET A 1 -12.67 32.00 -6.60
N ASN A 2 -11.68 31.32 -6.14
CA ASN A 2 -10.52 31.05 -6.98
C ASN A 2 -10.84 29.86 -7.90
N MET A 3 -10.97 30.13 -9.20
CA MET A 3 -11.32 29.11 -10.18
C MET A 3 -10.23 28.07 -10.44
N ASN A 4 -9.01 28.36 -9.98
CA ASN A 4 -7.89 27.43 -10.13
C ASN A 4 -7.72 26.49 -8.95
N THR A 5 -8.60 26.59 -7.94
CA THR A 5 -8.53 25.74 -6.75
C THR A 5 -9.21 24.42 -7.07
N MET A 6 -8.43 23.35 -7.13
CA MET A 6 -8.98 22.00 -7.23
C MET A 6 -9.69 21.62 -5.94
N PRO A 7 -10.78 20.84 -5.99
CA PRO A 7 -11.33 20.26 -4.79
C PRO A 7 -10.24 19.51 -4.02
N LEU A 8 -10.17 19.69 -2.70
CA LEU A 8 -9.14 19.07 -1.86
C LEU A 8 -9.12 17.55 -1.97
N GLU A 9 -10.29 16.95 -2.19
CA GLU A 9 -10.37 15.51 -2.41
C GLU A 9 -9.74 15.10 -3.75
N ALA A 10 -9.82 15.97 -4.77
CA ALA A 10 -9.17 15.72 -6.06
C ALA A 10 -7.65 15.75 -5.93
N GLU A 11 -7.11 16.60 -5.07
CA GLU A 11 -5.67 16.59 -4.75
C GLU A 11 -5.26 15.27 -4.11
N THR A 12 -6.04 14.77 -3.18
CA THR A 12 -5.83 13.46 -2.56
C THR A 12 -5.80 12.35 -3.61
N ARG A 13 -6.72 12.39 -4.56
CA ARG A 13 -6.79 11.40 -5.66
C ARG A 13 -5.54 11.41 -6.53
N ILE A 14 -4.99 12.57 -6.81
CA ILE A 14 -3.73 12.68 -7.56
C ILE A 14 -2.60 11.97 -6.81
N LEU A 15 -2.52 12.16 -5.51
CA LEU A 15 -1.51 11.52 -4.67
C LEU A 15 -1.69 10.00 -4.64
N ILE A 16 -2.94 9.55 -4.53
CA ILE A 16 -3.26 8.12 -4.57
C ILE A 16 -2.83 7.52 -5.91
N ASP A 17 -3.20 8.15 -7.01
CA ASP A 17 -2.90 7.66 -8.36
C ASP A 17 -1.39 7.50 -8.56
N ARG A 18 -0.61 8.49 -8.18
CA ARG A 18 0.85 8.46 -8.29
C ARG A 18 1.44 7.33 -7.45
N ASN A 19 0.94 7.16 -6.24
CA ASN A 19 1.42 6.11 -5.34
C ASN A 19 1.10 4.73 -5.92
N LEU A 20 -0.11 4.53 -6.40
CA LEU A 20 -0.51 3.26 -7.01
C LEU A 20 0.33 2.94 -8.25
N GLU A 21 0.54 3.92 -9.13
CA GLU A 21 1.41 3.72 -10.31
C GLU A 21 2.83 3.33 -9.91
N HIS A 22 3.38 4.01 -8.90
CA HIS A 22 4.71 3.70 -8.38
C HIS A 22 4.81 2.27 -7.86
N LEU A 23 3.73 1.78 -7.25
CA LEU A 23 3.66 0.41 -6.73
C LEU A 23 3.37 -0.64 -7.80
N GLY A 24 3.17 -0.22 -9.05
CA GLY A 24 2.97 -1.14 -10.16
C GLY A 24 1.52 -1.44 -10.50
N TRP A 25 0.55 -0.81 -9.83
CA TRP A 25 -0.85 -0.93 -10.20
C TRP A 25 -1.11 -0.23 -11.54
N LYS A 26 -2.00 -0.78 -12.32
CA LYS A 26 -2.32 -0.26 -13.66
C LYS A 26 -3.64 0.50 -13.64
N LEU A 27 -3.55 1.81 -13.82
CA LEU A 27 -4.71 2.71 -13.76
C LEU A 27 -5.43 2.79 -15.10
N SER A 28 -4.78 2.37 -16.17
CA SER A 28 -5.36 2.43 -17.53
C SER A 28 -4.68 1.41 -18.42
N GLY A 29 -5.22 1.24 -19.61
CA GLY A 29 -4.65 0.37 -20.62
C GLY A 29 -5.17 -1.06 -20.56
N LYS A 30 -4.52 -1.95 -21.32
CA LYS A 30 -4.96 -3.33 -21.50
C LYS A 30 -4.97 -4.13 -20.19
N ASP A 31 -4.01 -3.85 -19.32
CA ASP A 31 -3.84 -4.59 -18.06
C ASP A 31 -4.39 -3.82 -16.86
N GLN A 32 -5.33 -2.89 -17.10
CA GLN A 32 -5.92 -2.09 -16.04
C GLN A 32 -6.50 -2.96 -14.93
N ASN A 33 -6.09 -2.68 -13.70
CA ASN A 33 -6.61 -3.37 -12.51
C ASN A 33 -6.97 -2.41 -11.37
N VAL A 34 -7.03 -1.12 -11.67
CA VAL A 34 -7.53 -0.09 -10.76
C VAL A 34 -8.77 0.53 -11.41
N PHE A 35 -9.88 0.52 -10.70
CA PHE A 35 -11.15 1.05 -11.21
C PHE A 35 -11.66 2.13 -10.26
N TYR A 36 -12.19 3.20 -10.85
CA TYR A 36 -12.65 4.40 -10.15
C TYR A 36 -14.16 4.42 -10.05
N GLU A 37 -14.66 4.69 -8.86
CA GLU A 37 -16.09 4.95 -8.59
C GLU A 37 -17.05 3.84 -9.01
N GLN A 38 -16.55 2.75 -9.55
CA GLN A 38 -17.38 1.60 -9.88
C GLN A 38 -16.54 0.33 -9.94
N PRO A 39 -17.10 -0.78 -9.52
CA PRO A 39 -16.43 -2.05 -9.66
C PRO A 39 -16.37 -2.50 -11.12
N LYS A 40 -15.55 -3.50 -11.38
CA LYS A 40 -15.30 -4.02 -12.71
C LYS A 40 -16.49 -4.79 -13.28
N SER A 41 -17.24 -5.49 -12.43
CA SER A 41 -18.34 -6.36 -12.89
C SER A 41 -19.72 -5.83 -12.51
N GLU A 42 -20.72 -6.22 -13.30
CA GLU A 42 -22.12 -5.88 -13.01
C GLU A 42 -22.61 -6.56 -11.72
N ASP A 43 -22.12 -7.75 -11.42
CA ASP A 43 -22.47 -8.46 -10.21
C ASP A 43 -22.00 -7.69 -8.96
N GLU A 44 -20.78 -7.18 -9.00
CA GLU A 44 -20.24 -6.36 -7.91
C GLU A 44 -21.01 -5.04 -7.77
N LYS A 45 -21.42 -4.43 -8.88
CA LYS A 45 -22.26 -3.23 -8.86
C LYS A 45 -23.58 -3.48 -8.15
N LYS A 46 -24.19 -4.63 -8.40
CA LYS A 46 -25.43 -5.04 -7.72
C LYS A 46 -25.21 -5.24 -6.24
N LYS A 47 -24.11 -5.90 -5.86
CA LYS A 47 -23.77 -6.12 -4.45
C LYS A 47 -23.53 -4.82 -3.71
N LEU A 48 -23.03 -3.80 -4.38
CA LEU A 48 -22.83 -2.47 -3.80
C LEU A 48 -24.12 -1.64 -3.72
N GLY A 49 -25.20 -2.09 -4.37
CA GLY A 49 -26.50 -1.40 -4.28
C GLY A 49 -26.47 0.02 -4.81
N GLY A 50 -25.69 0.28 -5.86
CA GLY A 50 -25.56 1.61 -6.45
C GLY A 50 -24.55 2.52 -5.73
N LYS A 51 -23.95 2.07 -4.67
CA LYS A 51 -22.89 2.82 -3.97
C LYS A 51 -21.58 2.69 -4.73
N ARG A 52 -20.75 3.72 -4.63
CA ARG A 52 -19.53 3.81 -5.44
C ARG A 52 -18.30 4.01 -4.55
N PRO A 53 -17.48 2.96 -4.36
CA PRO A 53 -16.19 3.14 -3.71
C PRO A 53 -15.29 4.02 -4.57
N ASP A 54 -14.42 4.81 -3.95
CA ASP A 54 -13.54 5.69 -4.72
C ASP A 54 -12.61 4.88 -5.63
N TYR A 55 -12.04 3.79 -5.11
CA TYR A 55 -11.17 2.89 -5.87
C TYR A 55 -11.45 1.44 -5.52
N VAL A 56 -11.38 0.58 -6.52
CA VAL A 56 -11.34 -0.88 -6.34
C VAL A 56 -10.14 -1.41 -7.12
N LEU A 57 -9.28 -2.15 -6.44
CA LEU A 57 -8.07 -2.75 -7.01
C LEU A 57 -8.24 -4.26 -7.11
N TYR A 58 -7.84 -4.81 -8.23
CA TYR A 58 -8.08 -6.22 -8.57
C TYR A 58 -6.78 -6.99 -8.79
N SER A 59 -6.85 -8.30 -8.56
CA SER A 59 -5.81 -9.22 -9.02
C SER A 59 -5.85 -9.27 -10.55
N LYS A 60 -4.69 -9.16 -11.19
CA LYS A 60 -4.58 -9.26 -12.65
C LYS A 60 -4.94 -10.65 -13.17
N GLU A 61 -4.58 -11.69 -12.41
CA GLU A 61 -4.81 -13.07 -12.84
C GLU A 61 -6.25 -13.52 -12.66
N SER A 62 -6.83 -13.27 -11.49
CA SER A 62 -8.14 -13.82 -11.12
C SER A 62 -9.29 -12.83 -11.25
N ASP A 63 -9.01 -11.57 -11.54
CA ASP A 63 -10.00 -10.47 -11.50
C ASP A 63 -10.72 -10.35 -10.14
N ARG A 64 -10.12 -10.88 -9.10
CA ARG A 64 -10.68 -10.82 -7.75
C ARG A 64 -10.42 -9.45 -7.13
N PRO A 65 -11.43 -8.80 -6.51
CA PRO A 65 -11.19 -7.58 -5.76
C PRO A 65 -10.23 -7.85 -4.60
N LEU A 66 -9.21 -7.02 -4.47
CA LEU A 66 -8.21 -7.14 -3.41
C LEU A 66 -8.30 -5.99 -2.41
N ILE A 67 -8.50 -4.77 -2.91
CA ILE A 67 -8.42 -3.56 -2.10
C ILE A 67 -9.53 -2.60 -2.49
N VAL A 68 -10.20 -2.04 -1.49
CA VAL A 68 -11.07 -0.87 -1.63
C VAL A 68 -10.34 0.31 -1.01
N ILE A 69 -10.28 1.43 -1.71
CA ILE A 69 -9.69 2.67 -1.18
C ILE A 69 -10.75 3.75 -1.14
N GLU A 70 -10.82 4.44 0.00
CA GLU A 70 -11.66 5.61 0.18
C GLU A 70 -10.80 6.83 0.41
N ALA A 71 -11.02 7.87 -0.37
CA ALA A 71 -10.26 9.11 -0.34
C ALA A 71 -11.05 10.21 0.37
N LYS A 72 -10.35 10.99 1.18
CA LYS A 72 -10.89 12.19 1.82
C LYS A 72 -9.99 13.37 1.54
N LYS A 73 -10.53 14.58 1.65
CA LYS A 73 -9.71 15.78 1.54
C LYS A 73 -8.71 15.84 2.68
N LYS A 74 -7.57 16.45 2.41
CA LYS A 74 -6.49 16.61 3.38
C LYS A 74 -7.00 17.25 4.68
N GLY A 75 -6.62 16.65 5.80
CA GLY A 75 -7.02 17.10 7.12
C GLY A 75 -8.36 16.59 7.61
N SER A 76 -9.08 15.80 6.80
CA SER A 76 -10.35 15.19 7.21
C SER A 76 -10.09 13.98 8.10
N ARG A 77 -11.10 13.64 8.90
CA ARG A 77 -11.10 12.39 9.66
C ARG A 77 -11.36 11.24 8.71
N ILE A 78 -10.46 10.27 8.71
CA ILE A 78 -10.54 9.13 7.80
C ILE A 78 -11.30 7.92 8.39
N ASP A 79 -11.66 7.97 9.67
CA ASP A 79 -12.32 6.84 10.34
C ASP A 79 -13.67 6.49 9.70
N ALA A 80 -14.50 7.51 9.41
CA ALA A 80 -15.78 7.29 8.75
C ALA A 80 -15.62 6.76 7.33
N ALA A 81 -14.60 7.24 6.61
CA ALA A 81 -14.27 6.73 5.28
C ALA A 81 -13.82 5.27 5.35
N LEU A 82 -13.04 4.92 6.37
CA LEU A 82 -12.61 3.54 6.58
C LEU A 82 -13.81 2.62 6.81
N GLU A 83 -14.75 3.00 7.66
CA GLU A 83 -15.98 2.24 7.90
C GLU A 83 -16.79 2.05 6.63
N GLN A 84 -16.93 3.10 5.84
CA GLN A 84 -17.62 3.03 4.55
C GLN A 84 -16.91 2.07 3.60
N GLY A 85 -15.60 2.15 3.52
CA GLY A 85 -14.78 1.25 2.71
C GLY A 85 -14.87 -0.20 3.16
N ILE A 86 -14.91 -0.45 4.45
CA ILE A 86 -15.10 -1.80 5.02
C ILE A 86 -16.44 -2.38 4.55
N HIS A 87 -17.48 -1.57 4.57
CA HIS A 87 -18.81 -1.98 4.13
C HIS A 87 -18.81 -2.38 2.65
N TYR A 88 -18.17 -1.56 1.81
CA TYR A 88 -18.02 -1.86 0.38
C TYR A 88 -17.19 -3.11 0.15
N ALA A 89 -16.06 -3.22 0.83
CA ALA A 89 -15.15 -4.36 0.67
C ALA A 89 -15.81 -5.68 1.04
N ARG A 90 -16.59 -5.69 2.11
CA ARG A 90 -17.36 -6.87 2.52
C ARG A 90 -18.39 -7.25 1.47
N ALA A 91 -19.05 -6.28 0.86
CA ALA A 91 -20.04 -6.54 -0.18
C ALA A 91 -19.45 -7.24 -1.39
N ILE A 92 -18.21 -6.94 -1.76
CA ILE A 92 -17.54 -7.52 -2.93
C ILE A 92 -16.44 -8.53 -2.56
N ASN A 93 -16.32 -8.90 -1.30
CA ASN A 93 -15.33 -9.85 -0.79
C ASN A 93 -13.87 -9.43 -1.04
N ALA A 94 -13.58 -8.13 -0.92
CA ALA A 94 -12.20 -7.65 -0.92
C ALA A 94 -11.61 -7.79 0.50
N PRO A 95 -10.40 -8.35 0.66
CA PRO A 95 -9.82 -8.55 1.98
C PRO A 95 -9.30 -7.27 2.62
N LEU A 96 -8.95 -6.27 1.83
CA LEU A 96 -8.29 -5.08 2.35
C LEU A 96 -9.06 -3.79 2.03
N VAL A 97 -9.01 -2.87 2.98
CA VAL A 97 -9.53 -1.51 2.83
C VAL A 97 -8.46 -0.53 3.25
N PHE A 98 -8.34 0.55 2.50
CA PHE A 98 -7.52 1.70 2.89
C PHE A 98 -8.38 2.95 2.86
N ALA A 99 -8.19 3.82 3.83
CA ALA A 99 -8.75 5.16 3.84
C ALA A 99 -7.61 6.15 4.01
N THR A 100 -7.60 7.22 3.22
CA THR A 100 -6.52 8.18 3.24
C THR A 100 -6.99 9.59 2.92
N ASP A 101 -6.34 10.57 3.51
CA ASP A 101 -6.49 11.99 3.16
C ASP A 101 -5.31 12.50 2.31
N GLY A 102 -4.46 11.58 1.84
CA GLY A 102 -3.24 11.89 1.09
C GLY A 102 -1.99 11.97 1.95
N VAL A 103 -2.14 12.17 3.25
CA VAL A 103 -1.02 12.23 4.21
C VAL A 103 -1.08 11.04 5.16
N PHE A 104 -2.22 10.86 5.81
CA PHE A 104 -2.45 9.73 6.71
C PHE A 104 -3.21 8.63 5.99
N CYS A 105 -2.91 7.40 6.35
CA CYS A 105 -3.52 6.23 5.77
C CYS A 105 -3.80 5.21 6.87
N LYS A 106 -5.00 4.64 6.84
CA LYS A 106 -5.37 3.52 7.71
C LYS A 106 -5.82 2.36 6.85
N ALA A 107 -5.50 1.16 7.30
CA ALA A 107 -5.88 -0.07 6.62
C ALA A 107 -6.70 -0.97 7.54
N PHE A 108 -7.49 -1.84 6.92
CA PHE A 108 -8.33 -2.79 7.64
C PHE A 108 -8.44 -4.09 6.86
N HIS A 109 -8.41 -5.21 7.58
CA HIS A 109 -8.60 -6.55 7.00
C HIS A 109 -10.02 -7.01 7.31
N THR A 110 -10.82 -7.23 6.27
CA THR A 110 -12.26 -7.48 6.43
C THR A 110 -12.58 -8.81 7.11
N ASP A 111 -11.87 -9.87 6.77
CA ASP A 111 -12.11 -11.20 7.34
C ASP A 111 -11.68 -11.29 8.79
N ALA A 112 -10.53 -10.72 9.11
CA ALA A 112 -10.00 -10.72 10.48
C ALA A 112 -10.64 -9.67 11.38
N ASN A 113 -11.34 -8.71 10.79
CA ASN A 113 -11.99 -7.61 11.48
C ASN A 113 -11.01 -6.80 12.33
N ARG A 114 -9.85 -6.52 11.78
CA ARG A 114 -8.75 -5.80 12.44
C ARG A 114 -7.78 -5.25 11.40
N PRO A 115 -6.90 -4.31 11.78
CA PRO A 115 -5.87 -3.84 10.85
C PRO A 115 -4.96 -4.96 10.38
N PRO A 116 -4.55 -4.97 9.10
CA PRO A 116 -3.57 -5.92 8.61
C PRO A 116 -2.19 -5.60 9.18
N LEU A 117 -1.40 -6.63 9.44
CA LEU A 117 -0.04 -6.49 9.96
C LEU A 117 0.98 -6.89 8.89
N LEU A 118 2.07 -6.12 8.85
CA LEU A 118 3.23 -6.43 8.03
C LEU A 118 4.46 -6.39 8.95
N ASN A 119 5.11 -7.54 9.10
CA ASN A 119 6.25 -7.68 10.01
C ASN A 119 5.95 -7.21 11.44
N GLY A 120 4.74 -7.50 11.92
CA GLY A 120 4.29 -7.18 13.28
C GLY A 120 3.75 -5.76 13.48
N GLU A 121 3.77 -4.92 12.45
CA GLU A 121 3.27 -3.55 12.53
C GLU A 121 2.04 -3.36 11.66
N GLU A 122 1.14 -2.47 12.08
CA GLU A 122 -0.05 -2.15 11.28
C GLU A 122 0.36 -1.53 9.95
N VAL A 123 -0.26 -2.00 8.87
CA VAL A 123 -0.07 -1.43 7.54
C VAL A 123 -0.69 -0.04 7.51
N ASP A 124 0.10 0.96 7.18
CA ASP A 124 -0.31 2.36 7.13
C ASP A 124 0.03 3.04 5.80
N GLU A 125 0.34 2.25 4.79
CA GLU A 125 0.63 2.73 3.44
C GLU A 125 0.15 1.70 2.42
N PHE A 126 -0.05 2.15 1.18
CA PHE A 126 -0.45 1.26 0.09
C PHE A 126 0.63 0.23 -0.18
N ILE A 127 0.19 -0.92 -0.67
CA ILE A 127 1.06 -2.08 -0.91
C ILE A 127 0.94 -2.54 -2.36
N ARG A 128 1.91 -3.30 -2.81
CA ARG A 128 1.91 -3.90 -4.15
C ARG A 128 0.92 -5.06 -4.23
N GLU A 129 0.51 -5.38 -5.45
CA GLU A 129 -0.42 -6.49 -5.69
C GLU A 129 0.09 -7.81 -5.10
N ALA A 130 1.37 -8.12 -5.29
CA ALA A 130 1.95 -9.36 -4.78
C ALA A 130 1.80 -9.49 -3.26
N LEU A 131 1.97 -8.40 -2.54
CA LEU A 131 1.76 -8.39 -1.08
C LEU A 131 0.28 -8.47 -0.74
N ALA A 132 -0.57 -7.74 -1.46
CA ALA A 132 -2.02 -7.75 -1.24
C ALA A 132 -2.60 -9.17 -1.36
N LEU A 133 -2.11 -9.95 -2.32
CA LEU A 133 -2.55 -11.33 -2.52
C LEU A 133 -2.31 -12.21 -1.27
N ARG A 134 -1.27 -11.93 -0.52
CA ARG A 134 -0.96 -12.69 0.70
C ARG A 134 -1.99 -12.45 1.81
N TYR A 135 -2.67 -11.32 1.79
CA TYR A 135 -3.73 -11.02 2.76
C TYR A 135 -5.07 -11.71 2.46
N LEU A 136 -5.16 -12.45 1.35
CA LEU A 136 -6.32 -13.28 1.08
C LEU A 136 -6.46 -14.43 2.09
N THR A 137 -5.37 -14.89 2.67
CA THR A 137 -5.34 -16.04 3.57
C THR A 137 -4.96 -15.70 5.02
N SER A 138 -4.49 -14.49 5.28
CA SER A 138 -4.07 -14.08 6.62
C SER A 138 -4.15 -12.56 6.77
N TYR A 139 -4.39 -12.09 7.98
CA TYR A 139 -4.32 -10.66 8.27
C TYR A 139 -2.90 -10.19 8.59
N GLU A 140 -1.98 -11.13 8.77
CA GLU A 140 -0.57 -10.78 9.03
C GLU A 140 0.34 -11.46 8.03
N VAL A 141 1.36 -10.72 7.59
CA VAL A 141 2.36 -11.18 6.65
C VAL A 141 3.73 -10.82 7.20
N ASN A 142 4.64 -11.79 7.13
CA ASN A 142 6.05 -11.57 7.47
C ASN A 142 6.88 -11.76 6.21
N THR A 143 7.55 -10.69 5.78
CA THR A 143 8.37 -10.70 4.56
C THR A 143 9.83 -10.99 4.85
N VAL A 144 10.24 -10.84 6.12
CA VAL A 144 11.60 -11.17 6.53
C VAL A 144 11.71 -12.67 6.70
N SER A 145 12.45 -13.30 5.79
CA SER A 145 12.71 -14.73 5.89
C SER A 145 13.63 -15.02 7.09
N PRO A 146 13.33 -16.04 7.91
CA PRO A 146 14.24 -16.45 8.98
C PRO A 146 15.64 -16.79 8.49
N LYS A 147 15.77 -17.18 7.21
CA LYS A 147 17.06 -17.49 6.57
C LYS A 147 17.92 -16.26 6.32
N VAL A 148 17.35 -15.07 6.41
CA VAL A 148 18.06 -13.80 6.21
C VAL A 148 18.44 -13.16 7.54
N GLN A 149 18.08 -13.79 8.65
CA GLN A 149 18.50 -13.32 9.96
C GLN A 149 19.95 -13.74 10.17
N TYR A 150 20.83 -12.76 10.05
CA TYR A 150 22.23 -12.95 10.36
C TYR A 150 22.38 -13.02 11.89
N ASP A 151 23.20 -13.93 12.36
CA ASP A 151 23.60 -13.92 13.74
C ASP A 151 24.39 -12.61 13.99
N ARG A 152 24.36 -12.14 15.23
CA ARG A 152 24.98 -10.86 15.61
C ARG A 152 26.48 -10.82 15.30
N LYS A 153 27.16 -11.94 15.50
CA LYS A 153 28.59 -12.05 15.19
C LYS A 153 28.87 -11.91 13.70
N GLU A 154 28.00 -12.49 12.90
CA GLU A 154 28.10 -12.43 11.43
C GLU A 154 27.86 -11.01 10.91
N LEU A 155 26.89 -10.30 11.46
CA LEU A 155 26.66 -8.89 11.13
C LEU A 155 27.86 -8.03 11.47
N ILE A 156 28.44 -8.22 12.64
CA ILE A 156 29.64 -7.49 13.06
C ILE A 156 30.79 -7.77 12.11
N ARG A 157 30.99 -9.02 11.73
CA ARG A 157 32.03 -9.40 10.77
C ARG A 157 31.85 -8.70 9.42
N ILE A 158 30.62 -8.69 8.90
CA ILE A 158 30.29 -8.04 7.64
C ILE A 158 30.60 -6.54 7.70
N PHE A 159 30.21 -5.88 8.79
CA PHE A 159 30.52 -4.47 9.00
C PHE A 159 32.01 -4.21 9.08
N ASP A 160 32.76 -5.06 9.78
CA ASP A 160 34.21 -4.93 9.91
C ASP A 160 34.90 -5.10 8.55
N GLU A 161 34.49 -6.09 7.75
CA GLU A 161 35.02 -6.30 6.41
C GLU A 161 34.76 -5.09 5.52
N ALA A 162 33.53 -4.55 5.54
CA ALA A 162 33.15 -3.37 4.79
C ALA A 162 34.00 -2.16 5.19
N ASN A 163 34.17 -1.95 6.48
CA ASN A 163 35.00 -0.86 7.01
C ASN A 163 36.48 -1.02 6.63
N ASN A 164 36.99 -2.24 6.67
CA ASN A 164 38.38 -2.52 6.29
C ASN A 164 38.58 -2.27 4.78
N MET A 165 37.63 -2.66 3.94
CA MET A 165 37.69 -2.35 2.52
C MET A 165 37.70 -0.86 2.26
N LEU A 166 36.82 -0.12 2.91
CA LEU A 166 36.74 1.33 2.80
C LEU A 166 38.02 2.01 3.31
N ARG A 167 38.59 1.53 4.39
CA ARG A 167 39.85 2.03 4.90
C ARG A 167 41.01 1.73 3.96
N GLY A 168 41.03 0.52 3.38
CA GLY A 168 42.07 0.13 2.43
C GLY A 168 42.10 1.05 1.21
N GLU A 169 40.96 1.28 0.61
CA GLU A 169 40.86 2.19 -0.53
C GLU A 169 40.94 3.64 -0.11
N GLY A 170 40.34 4.01 1.01
CA GLY A 170 40.39 5.35 1.56
C GLY A 170 41.79 5.76 1.97
N LEU A 171 42.58 4.85 2.51
CA LEU A 171 43.97 5.12 2.86
C LEU A 171 44.85 5.29 1.62
N ARG A 172 44.61 4.54 0.58
CA ARG A 172 45.37 4.67 -0.68
C ARG A 172 45.00 5.94 -1.44
N ALA A 173 43.69 6.27 -1.47
CA ALA A 173 43.20 7.40 -2.24
C ALA A 173 43.01 8.65 -1.39
N GLY A 174 42.94 8.51 -0.11
CA GLY A 174 42.55 9.58 0.76
C GLY A 174 43.01 9.42 2.17
N ILE A 175 44.13 8.77 2.39
CA ILE A 175 44.77 8.82 3.69
C ILE A 175 45.02 10.28 4.04
N GLU A 176 45.23 11.05 3.01
CA GLU A 176 45.34 12.49 3.07
C GLU A 176 44.04 13.17 3.51
N ARG A 177 42.91 12.53 3.31
CA ARG A 177 41.61 13.07 3.74
C ARG A 177 41.35 12.87 5.23
N PHE A 178 41.95 11.85 5.78
CA PHE A 178 41.67 11.49 7.19
C PHE A 178 42.90 11.59 8.06
N GLY A 179 43.95 12.13 7.48
CA GLY A 179 45.19 12.33 8.17
C GLY A 179 46.08 11.17 8.17
#